data_1c1b0c6db21c9bbe4c332bb00e4f414f
#
_entry.id   1c1b0c6db21c9bbe4c332bb00e4f414f
#
_cell.length_a   1.000
_cell.length_b   1.000
_cell.length_c   1.000
_cell.angle_alpha   90.00
_cell.angle_beta   90.00
_cell.angle_gamma   90.00
#
_symmetry.space_group_name_H-M   'P 1'
#
loop_
_entity.id
_entity.type
_entity.pdbx_description
1 polymer ?
#
loop_
_entity_poly.entity_id
_entity_poly.type
_entity_poly.pdbx_seq_one_letter_code
_entity_poly.pdbx_strand_id
1 'polypeptide(L)'
;AKEFKTRLGIFLHKSELGSDSGNVGKFEWGSKHNKEGSFSEDVLGWRESFDLLLSSKNGVAAFHAFLKTEFSEENLEFWLACEEFKKIRSAAKLASRAHRIFDEFIRSEAPKEVNIDHETRELTRTNLQATTARCFEVAQGKTRTLMEKDSYPRFLKSPAYQDLAARACAASACTSGCSPAEPSHT
;
A
#
# COMPACT_ATOMS: atom_id res chain seq x y z
N ALA A 1 -0.34 27.83 -16.57
CA ALA A 1 -0.94 27.86 -15.24
C ALA A 1 -2.27 27.11 -15.33
N LYS A 2 -2.29 25.84 -14.97
CA LYS A 2 -3.53 25.06 -14.82
C LYS A 2 -3.79 24.90 -13.33
N GLU A 3 -4.90 25.46 -12.90
CA GLU A 3 -5.36 25.49 -11.52
C GLU A 3 -5.58 24.08 -10.96
N PHE A 4 -4.92 23.80 -9.85
CA PHE A 4 -5.28 22.71 -8.95
C PHE A 4 -6.60 23.09 -8.27
N LYS A 5 -7.72 22.64 -8.81
CA LYS A 5 -9.00 22.68 -8.09
C LYS A 5 -8.97 21.68 -6.97
N THR A 6 -8.83 22.21 -5.79
CA THR A 6 -8.95 21.54 -4.50
C THR A 6 -10.29 20.80 -4.43
N ARG A 7 -10.24 19.48 -4.37
CA ARG A 7 -11.41 18.58 -4.18
C ARG A 7 -11.95 18.59 -2.74
N LEU A 8 -11.89 19.72 -2.07
CA LEU A 8 -12.35 19.86 -0.67
C LEU A 8 -13.84 20.17 -0.51
N GLY A 9 -14.63 20.19 -1.59
CA GLY A 9 -15.99 20.73 -1.58
C GLY A 9 -17.16 19.74 -1.66
N ILE A 10 -16.94 18.41 -1.76
CA ILE A 10 -18.05 17.49 -2.05
C ILE A 10 -18.30 16.43 -0.95
N PHE A 11 -17.57 16.42 0.14
CA PHE A 11 -17.71 15.40 1.20
C PHE A 11 -18.60 15.77 2.39
N LEU A 12 -19.42 16.83 2.31
CA LEU A 12 -20.28 17.26 3.41
C LEU A 12 -21.79 17.05 3.18
N HIS A 13 -22.21 16.09 2.34
CA HIS A 13 -23.64 15.75 2.33
C HIS A 13 -23.88 14.34 1.85
N LYS A 14 -23.75 13.36 2.74
CA LYS A 14 -24.60 12.14 2.78
C LYS A 14 -24.27 11.27 3.99
N SER A 15 -24.68 11.73 5.16
CA SER A 15 -25.06 10.84 6.26
C SER A 15 -26.57 10.71 6.15
N GLU A 16 -27.04 9.51 5.82
CA GLU A 16 -28.16 8.80 6.43
C GLU A 16 -28.71 7.70 5.54
N LEU A 17 -28.96 6.59 6.19
CA LEU A 17 -29.84 5.44 5.84
C LEU A 17 -29.32 4.39 4.85
N GLY A 18 -29.05 3.22 5.43
CA GLY A 18 -29.01 1.96 4.71
C GLY A 18 -28.14 0.92 5.40
N SER A 19 -28.65 0.33 6.51
CA SER A 19 -28.15 -0.96 6.98
C SER A 19 -28.33 -1.99 5.87
N ASP A 20 -27.24 -2.41 5.25
CA ASP A 20 -27.20 -3.70 4.59
C ASP A 20 -25.85 -4.36 4.89
N SER A 21 -25.96 -5.49 5.56
CA SER A 21 -24.89 -6.37 5.99
C SER A 21 -24.31 -7.07 4.76
N GLY A 22 -23.49 -6.37 4.01
CA GLY A 22 -22.71 -6.87 2.88
C GLY A 22 -21.30 -7.15 3.33
N ASN A 23 -21.01 -8.45 3.52
CA ASN A 23 -19.73 -9.08 3.75
C ASN A 23 -18.55 -8.32 3.12
N VAL A 24 -17.97 -7.38 3.86
CA VAL A 24 -16.68 -6.76 3.54
C VAL A 24 -15.67 -7.89 3.64
N GLY A 25 -15.28 -8.43 2.48
CA GLY A 25 -14.24 -9.43 2.39
C GLY A 25 -13.02 -8.98 3.17
N LYS A 26 -12.85 -9.57 4.34
CA LYS A 26 -11.63 -9.49 5.15
C LYS A 26 -10.47 -9.87 4.24
N PHE A 27 -9.64 -8.90 3.93
CA PHE A 27 -8.38 -9.14 3.23
C PHE A 27 -7.49 -9.94 4.18
N GLU A 28 -7.60 -11.27 4.14
CA GLU A 28 -6.66 -12.15 4.80
C GLU A 28 -5.39 -12.23 3.95
N TRP A 29 -4.41 -11.47 4.36
CA TRP A 29 -3.06 -11.55 3.85
C TRP A 29 -2.44 -12.90 4.22
N GLY A 30 -2.37 -13.80 3.23
CA GLY A 30 -1.78 -15.14 3.38
C GLY A 30 -0.36 -15.10 3.93
N SER A 31 -0.22 -15.61 5.13
CA SER A 31 1.06 -15.77 5.82
C SER A 31 1.93 -16.81 5.12
N LYS A 32 2.95 -16.39 4.37
CA LYS A 32 4.14 -17.20 4.14
C LYS A 32 5.22 -16.71 5.08
N HIS A 33 5.69 -17.57 5.97
CA HIS A 33 6.81 -17.33 6.86
C HIS A 33 8.05 -16.94 6.06
N ASN A 34 8.34 -15.64 5.99
CA ASN A 34 9.70 -15.18 5.79
C ASN A 34 10.34 -15.04 7.18
N LYS A 35 11.59 -15.51 7.29
CA LYS A 35 12.46 -15.35 8.45
C LYS A 35 12.28 -13.95 9.01
N GLU A 36 11.66 -13.83 10.18
CA GLU A 36 11.41 -12.55 10.84
C GLU A 36 12.76 -11.94 11.20
N GLY A 37 13.24 -10.97 10.40
CA GLY A 37 14.17 -9.97 10.87
C GLY A 37 13.54 -9.26 12.06
N SER A 38 14.33 -8.80 13.00
CA SER A 38 13.82 -8.03 14.13
C SER A 38 12.95 -6.89 13.60
N PHE A 39 11.79 -6.65 14.22
CA PHE A 39 10.89 -5.53 13.86
C PHE A 39 11.65 -4.20 13.73
N SER A 40 12.67 -4.02 14.54
CA SER A 40 13.56 -2.84 14.51
C SER A 40 14.35 -2.74 13.19
N GLU A 41 14.89 -3.84 12.69
CA GLU A 41 15.62 -3.88 11.42
C GLU A 41 14.69 -3.59 10.24
N ASP A 42 13.47 -4.14 10.27
CA ASP A 42 12.44 -3.86 9.28
C ASP A 42 12.12 -2.37 9.20
N VAL A 43 11.81 -1.74 10.34
CA VAL A 43 11.44 -0.31 10.41
C VAL A 43 12.58 0.58 9.90
N LEU A 44 13.81 0.27 10.23
CA LEU A 44 14.97 1.03 9.74
C LEU A 44 15.21 0.83 8.25
N GLY A 45 14.95 -0.37 7.72
CA GLY A 45 15.04 -0.69 6.31
C GLY A 45 14.03 0.06 5.44
N TRP A 46 12.87 0.45 5.98
CA TRP A 46 11.83 1.14 5.18
C TRP A 46 12.28 2.48 4.61
N ARG A 47 13.28 3.12 5.19
CA ARG A 47 13.85 4.37 4.67
C ARG A 47 14.89 4.17 3.56
N GLU A 48 15.40 2.97 3.42
CA GLU A 48 16.45 2.67 2.45
C GLU A 48 15.88 2.49 1.05
N SER A 49 14.67 1.89 0.97
CA SER A 49 14.01 1.68 -0.31
C SER A 49 12.50 1.50 -0.14
N PHE A 50 11.76 2.04 -1.11
CA PHE A 50 10.30 1.84 -1.19
C PHE A 50 9.93 0.37 -1.37
N ASP A 51 10.79 -0.43 -2.04
CA ASP A 51 10.57 -1.86 -2.19
C ASP A 51 10.68 -2.61 -0.84
N LEU A 52 11.61 -2.21 0.02
CA LEU A 52 11.71 -2.77 1.37
C LEU A 52 10.47 -2.44 2.21
N LEU A 53 9.95 -1.22 2.11
CA LEU A 53 8.69 -0.85 2.75
C LEU A 53 7.53 -1.74 2.28
N LEU A 54 7.37 -1.90 0.95
CA LEU A 54 6.28 -2.69 0.35
C LEU A 54 6.43 -4.19 0.56
N SER A 55 7.63 -4.70 0.82
CA SER A 55 7.88 -6.12 1.10
C SER A 55 7.57 -6.53 2.53
N SER A 56 7.55 -5.58 3.45
CA SER A 56 7.25 -5.79 4.87
C SER A 56 5.75 -5.66 5.13
N LYS A 57 5.14 -6.64 5.80
CA LYS A 57 3.73 -6.56 6.23
C LYS A 57 3.50 -5.35 7.15
N ASN A 58 4.41 -5.12 8.07
CA ASN A 58 4.37 -3.99 8.99
C ASN A 58 4.56 -2.67 8.25
N GLY A 59 5.45 -2.65 7.26
CA GLY A 59 5.68 -1.50 6.38
C GLY A 59 4.43 -1.12 5.58
N VAL A 60 3.80 -2.10 4.94
CA VAL A 60 2.53 -1.91 4.21
C VAL A 60 1.44 -1.39 5.16
N ALA A 61 1.30 -1.98 6.35
CA ALA A 61 0.29 -1.56 7.33
C ALA A 61 0.52 -0.12 7.82
N ALA A 62 1.76 0.24 8.16
CA ALA A 62 2.12 1.58 8.60
C ALA A 62 1.92 2.62 7.47
N PHE A 63 2.32 2.29 6.25
CA PHE A 63 2.15 3.16 5.09
C PHE A 63 0.68 3.33 4.70
N HIS A 64 -0.11 2.25 4.77
CA HIS A 64 -1.57 2.33 4.55
C HIS A 64 -2.25 3.25 5.58
N ALA A 65 -1.90 3.10 6.86
CA ALA A 65 -2.42 3.97 7.91
C ALA A 65 -2.06 5.46 7.67
N PHE A 66 -0.84 5.74 7.21
CA PHE A 66 -0.42 7.09 6.83
C PHE A 66 -1.21 7.62 5.63
N LEU A 67 -1.33 6.85 4.53
CA LEU A 67 -2.09 7.24 3.35
C LEU A 67 -3.56 7.52 3.67
N LYS A 68 -4.12 6.78 4.62
CA LYS A 68 -5.48 6.99 5.11
C LYS A 68 -5.66 8.37 5.75
N THR A 69 -4.65 8.88 6.44
CA THR A 69 -4.67 10.25 6.98
C THR A 69 -4.62 11.33 5.89
N GLU A 70 -4.11 10.98 4.71
CA GLU A 70 -4.04 11.86 3.53
C GLU A 70 -5.18 11.62 2.52
N PHE A 71 -6.13 10.72 2.81
CA PHE A 71 -7.21 10.30 1.90
C PHE A 71 -6.69 9.84 0.54
N SER A 72 -5.62 9.06 0.52
CA SER A 72 -4.94 8.56 -0.68
C SER A 72 -4.59 7.07 -0.61
N GLU A 73 -5.27 6.31 0.26
CA GLU A 73 -5.05 4.88 0.46
C GLU A 73 -5.40 4.03 -0.76
N GLU A 74 -6.22 4.54 -1.68
CA GLU A 74 -6.61 3.85 -2.90
C GLU A 74 -5.41 3.46 -3.78
N ASN A 75 -4.35 4.27 -3.76
CA ASN A 75 -3.15 3.99 -4.54
C ASN A 75 -2.45 2.70 -4.08
N LEU A 76 -2.30 2.53 -2.77
CA LEU A 76 -1.69 1.33 -2.19
C LEU A 76 -2.63 0.13 -2.31
N GLU A 77 -3.92 0.31 -2.07
CA GLU A 77 -4.92 -0.76 -2.19
C GLU A 77 -4.98 -1.30 -3.61
N PHE A 78 -4.94 -0.42 -4.62
CA PHE A 78 -4.87 -0.82 -6.02
C PHE A 78 -3.59 -1.59 -6.33
N TRP A 79 -2.44 -1.09 -5.89
CA TRP A 79 -1.16 -1.77 -6.10
C TRP A 79 -1.17 -3.19 -5.49
N LEU A 80 -1.68 -3.35 -4.27
CA LEU A 80 -1.83 -4.64 -3.59
C LEU A 80 -2.82 -5.56 -4.33
N ALA A 81 -3.95 -5.03 -4.80
CA ALA A 81 -4.91 -5.79 -5.59
C ALA A 81 -4.29 -6.33 -6.88
N CYS A 82 -3.40 -5.57 -7.54
CA CYS A 82 -2.66 -6.01 -8.69
C CYS A 82 -1.65 -7.11 -8.37
N GLU A 83 -0.95 -7.03 -7.22
CA GLU A 83 -0.03 -8.08 -6.79
C GLU A 83 -0.75 -9.41 -6.53
N GLU A 84 -1.93 -9.39 -5.91
CA GLU A 84 -2.76 -10.58 -5.73
C GLU A 84 -3.35 -11.09 -7.06
N PHE A 85 -3.73 -10.18 -7.95
CA PHE A 85 -4.23 -10.51 -9.27
C PHE A 85 -3.23 -11.33 -10.10
N LYS A 86 -1.96 -10.98 -10.08
CA LYS A 86 -0.88 -11.69 -10.78
C LYS A 86 -0.72 -13.15 -10.35
N LYS A 87 -1.16 -13.50 -9.14
CA LYS A 87 -1.06 -14.86 -8.57
C LYS A 87 -2.19 -15.78 -9.03
N ILE A 88 -3.23 -15.24 -9.67
CA ILE A 88 -4.39 -16.00 -10.11
C ILE A 88 -4.03 -16.85 -11.33
N ARG A 89 -4.23 -18.16 -11.24
CA ARG A 89 -3.90 -19.11 -12.32
C ARG A 89 -5.10 -19.52 -13.16
N SER A 90 -6.31 -19.45 -12.61
CA SER A 90 -7.54 -19.80 -13.33
C SER A 90 -7.98 -18.65 -14.24
N ALA A 91 -8.12 -18.90 -15.54
CA ALA A 91 -8.53 -17.90 -16.53
C ALA A 91 -9.89 -17.25 -16.20
N ALA A 92 -10.88 -18.05 -15.78
CA ALA A 92 -12.19 -17.55 -15.41
C ALA A 92 -12.14 -16.64 -14.17
N LYS A 93 -11.37 -17.04 -13.14
CA LYS A 93 -11.16 -16.22 -11.95
C LYS A 93 -10.37 -14.95 -12.27
N LEU A 94 -9.38 -15.05 -13.16
CA LEU A 94 -8.59 -13.91 -13.62
C LEU A 94 -9.48 -12.86 -14.28
N ALA A 95 -10.31 -13.27 -15.26
CA ALA A 95 -11.23 -12.37 -15.95
C ALA A 95 -12.22 -11.70 -14.99
N SER A 96 -12.86 -12.47 -14.10
CA SER A 96 -13.78 -11.93 -13.12
C SER A 96 -13.10 -10.94 -12.16
N ARG A 97 -11.90 -11.27 -11.68
CA ARG A 97 -11.15 -10.38 -10.78
C ARG A 97 -10.69 -9.10 -11.48
N ALA A 98 -10.29 -9.20 -12.75
CA ALA A 98 -9.89 -8.04 -13.55
C ALA A 98 -11.02 -7.00 -13.66
N HIS A 99 -12.23 -7.44 -13.98
CA HIS A 99 -13.39 -6.53 -14.04
C HIS A 99 -13.68 -5.86 -12.69
N ARG A 100 -13.59 -6.61 -11.60
CA ARG A 100 -13.78 -6.04 -10.25
C ARG A 100 -12.73 -4.99 -9.90
N ILE A 101 -11.44 -5.23 -10.20
CA ILE A 101 -10.38 -4.25 -9.98
C ILE A 101 -10.60 -3.01 -10.86
N PHE A 102 -10.99 -3.20 -12.11
CA PHE A 102 -11.27 -2.08 -13.02
C PHE A 102 -12.43 -1.22 -12.49
N ASP A 103 -13.52 -1.84 -12.06
CA ASP A 103 -14.71 -1.13 -11.55
C ASP A 103 -14.44 -0.42 -10.22
N GLU A 104 -13.58 -0.98 -9.39
CA GLU A 104 -13.25 -0.42 -8.07
C GLU A 104 -12.24 0.72 -8.16
N PHE A 105 -11.24 0.64 -9.07
CA PHE A 105 -10.07 1.54 -9.06
C PHE A 105 -9.82 2.32 -10.34
N ILE A 106 -10.26 1.85 -11.52
CA ILE A 106 -9.80 2.37 -12.80
C ILE A 106 -10.85 3.17 -13.55
N ARG A 107 -12.09 2.70 -13.62
CA ARG A 107 -13.14 3.41 -14.35
C ARG A 107 -13.33 4.82 -13.80
N SER A 108 -13.81 5.73 -14.65
CA SER A 108 -14.19 7.07 -14.19
C SER A 108 -15.24 6.98 -13.10
N GLU A 109 -15.08 7.78 -12.06
CA GLU A 109 -15.97 7.79 -10.88
C GLU A 109 -16.02 6.45 -10.14
N ALA A 110 -14.94 5.67 -10.18
CA ALA A 110 -14.81 4.47 -9.37
C ALA A 110 -14.82 4.84 -7.87
N PRO A 111 -15.31 3.94 -6.98
CA PRO A 111 -15.36 4.20 -5.55
C PRO A 111 -13.99 4.55 -4.94
N LYS A 112 -12.93 3.95 -5.48
CA LYS A 112 -11.53 4.16 -5.07
C LYS A 112 -10.68 4.53 -6.28
N GLU A 113 -11.13 5.50 -7.08
CA GLU A 113 -10.48 5.87 -8.33
C GLU A 113 -9.04 6.33 -8.10
N VAL A 114 -8.09 5.61 -8.72
CA VAL A 114 -6.67 5.99 -8.72
C VAL A 114 -6.38 7.11 -9.72
N ASN A 115 -5.40 7.94 -9.41
CA ASN A 115 -5.00 9.06 -10.26
C ASN A 115 -4.09 8.60 -11.38
N ILE A 116 -4.69 8.16 -12.48
CA ILE A 116 -4.00 7.82 -13.74
C ILE A 116 -4.53 8.66 -14.90
N ASP A 117 -3.72 8.83 -15.94
CA ASP A 117 -4.11 9.55 -17.13
C ASP A 117 -5.14 8.77 -17.97
N HIS A 118 -5.84 9.48 -18.84
CA HIS A 118 -6.87 8.92 -19.71
C HIS A 118 -6.33 7.80 -20.62
N GLU A 119 -5.17 7.97 -21.19
CA GLU A 119 -4.54 6.99 -22.09
C GLU A 119 -4.30 5.65 -21.35
N THR A 120 -3.76 5.70 -20.14
CA THR A 120 -3.55 4.51 -19.31
C THR A 120 -4.87 3.84 -18.95
N ARG A 121 -5.92 4.62 -18.68
CA ARG A 121 -7.26 4.07 -18.38
C ARG A 121 -7.83 3.33 -19.59
N GLU A 122 -7.76 3.91 -20.78
CA GLU A 122 -8.26 3.29 -22.01
C GLU A 122 -7.42 2.06 -22.40
N LEU A 123 -6.10 2.12 -22.24
CA LEU A 123 -5.23 0.95 -22.45
C LEU A 123 -5.65 -0.19 -21.51
N THR A 124 -5.86 0.10 -20.24
CA THR A 124 -6.29 -0.90 -19.25
C THR A 124 -7.66 -1.48 -19.63
N ARG A 125 -8.59 -0.64 -20.08
CA ARG A 125 -9.92 -1.09 -20.58
C ARG A 125 -9.78 -2.05 -21.75
N THR A 126 -8.91 -1.75 -22.70
CA THR A 126 -8.63 -2.60 -23.86
C THR A 126 -8.04 -3.93 -23.44
N ASN A 127 -7.12 -3.93 -22.47
CA ASN A 127 -6.50 -5.14 -21.94
C ASN A 127 -7.49 -6.11 -21.28
N LEU A 128 -8.62 -5.62 -20.78
CA LEU A 128 -9.66 -6.49 -20.23
C LEU A 128 -10.31 -7.41 -21.27
N GLN A 129 -10.31 -7.03 -22.55
CA GLN A 129 -10.90 -7.84 -23.62
C GLN A 129 -10.14 -9.14 -23.85
N ALA A 130 -8.84 -9.15 -23.56
CA ALA A 130 -7.99 -10.33 -23.60
C ALA A 130 -7.21 -10.43 -22.28
N THR A 131 -7.92 -10.76 -21.21
CA THR A 131 -7.41 -10.69 -19.84
C THR A 131 -6.18 -11.59 -19.62
N THR A 132 -5.08 -10.97 -19.26
CA THR A 132 -3.84 -11.62 -18.83
C THR A 132 -3.42 -11.11 -17.47
N ALA A 133 -2.47 -11.77 -16.81
CA ALA A 133 -1.88 -11.30 -15.55
C ALA A 133 -1.22 -9.91 -15.66
N ARG A 134 -1.03 -9.39 -16.88
CA ARG A 134 -0.41 -8.10 -17.18
C ARG A 134 -1.41 -6.96 -17.45
N CYS A 135 -2.72 -7.20 -17.35
CA CYS A 135 -3.76 -6.21 -17.66
C CYS A 135 -3.52 -4.84 -17.03
N PHE A 136 -3.03 -4.81 -15.78
CA PHE A 136 -2.86 -3.60 -14.99
C PHE A 136 -1.41 -3.10 -14.91
N GLU A 137 -0.46 -3.71 -15.61
CA GLU A 137 0.98 -3.47 -15.45
C GLU A 137 1.33 -1.98 -15.58
N VAL A 138 0.82 -1.30 -16.59
CA VAL A 138 1.08 0.13 -16.83
C VAL A 138 0.45 0.99 -15.74
N ALA A 139 -0.81 0.77 -15.42
CA ALA A 139 -1.52 1.52 -14.37
C ALA A 139 -0.88 1.30 -12.99
N GLN A 140 -0.53 0.06 -12.67
CA GLN A 140 0.16 -0.30 -11.43
C GLN A 140 1.53 0.39 -11.32
N GLY A 141 2.30 0.41 -12.41
CA GLY A 141 3.60 1.07 -12.45
C GLY A 141 3.50 2.58 -12.22
N LYS A 142 2.51 3.25 -12.84
CA LYS A 142 2.27 4.69 -12.64
C LYS A 142 1.86 5.00 -11.19
N THR A 143 0.96 4.20 -10.62
CA THR A 143 0.52 4.36 -9.23
C THR A 143 1.68 4.13 -8.25
N ARG A 144 2.50 3.10 -8.49
CA ARG A 144 3.71 2.85 -7.69
C ARG A 144 4.69 4.04 -7.75
N THR A 145 4.95 4.55 -8.94
CA THR A 145 5.85 5.71 -9.13
C THR A 145 5.31 6.96 -8.42
N LEU A 146 4.00 7.18 -8.47
CA LEU A 146 3.37 8.29 -7.75
C LEU A 146 3.59 8.16 -6.24
N MET A 147 3.32 6.99 -5.66
CA MET A 147 3.56 6.74 -4.24
C MET A 147 5.03 6.90 -3.85
N GLU A 148 5.96 6.35 -4.65
CA GLU A 148 7.41 6.40 -4.39
C GLU A 148 7.96 7.82 -4.40
N LYS A 149 7.51 8.65 -5.35
CA LYS A 149 8.02 10.01 -5.53
C LYS A 149 7.36 11.05 -4.64
N ASP A 150 6.13 10.81 -4.23
CA ASP A 150 5.31 11.78 -3.51
C ASP A 150 4.95 11.32 -2.08
N SER A 151 4.17 10.29 -1.93
CA SER A 151 3.65 9.85 -0.62
C SER A 151 4.74 9.25 0.28
N TYR A 152 5.65 8.46 -0.28
CA TYR A 152 6.70 7.80 0.49
C TYR A 152 7.69 8.77 1.16
N PRO A 153 8.19 9.83 0.50
CA PRO A 153 9.02 10.83 1.19
C PRO A 153 8.28 11.56 2.32
N ARG A 154 6.98 11.80 2.16
CA ARG A 154 6.17 12.41 3.24
C ARG A 154 5.97 11.43 4.41
N PHE A 155 5.73 10.15 4.12
CA PHE A 155 5.64 9.11 5.14
C PHE A 155 6.91 9.07 6.00
N LEU A 156 8.08 9.06 5.39
CA LEU A 156 9.36 9.04 6.10
C LEU A 156 9.58 10.27 7.01
N LYS A 157 8.96 11.39 6.68
CA LYS A 157 9.00 12.63 7.48
C LYS A 157 7.87 12.71 8.50
N SER A 158 6.90 11.80 8.44
CA SER A 158 5.74 11.84 9.34
C SER A 158 6.13 11.52 10.78
N PRO A 159 5.44 12.12 11.78
CA PRO A 159 5.65 11.78 13.19
C PRO A 159 5.48 10.29 13.47
N ALA A 160 4.50 9.64 12.82
CA ALA A 160 4.23 8.23 12.98
C ALA A 160 5.44 7.35 12.61
N TYR A 161 6.09 7.61 11.47
CA TYR A 161 7.30 6.89 11.10
C TYR A 161 8.49 7.25 11.99
N GLN A 162 8.69 8.55 12.29
CA GLN A 162 9.80 9.01 13.13
C GLN A 162 9.76 8.38 14.53
N ASP A 163 8.60 8.24 15.13
CA ASP A 163 8.42 7.58 16.42
C ASP A 163 8.77 6.07 16.34
N LEU A 164 8.34 5.40 15.28
CA LEU A 164 8.69 3.99 15.05
C LEU A 164 10.20 3.80 14.87
N ALA A 165 10.83 4.65 14.08
CA ALA A 165 12.27 4.61 13.83
C ALA A 165 13.08 4.88 15.10
N ALA A 166 12.67 5.85 15.93
CA ALA A 166 13.32 6.14 17.20
C ALA A 166 13.25 4.94 18.16
N ARG A 167 12.09 4.29 18.28
CA ARG A 167 11.94 3.06 19.09
C ARG A 167 12.78 1.91 18.56
N ALA A 168 12.85 1.75 17.23
CA ALA A 168 13.66 0.73 16.60
C ALA A 168 15.15 0.94 16.88
N CYS A 169 15.65 2.18 16.80
CA CYS A 169 17.03 2.51 17.16
C CYS A 169 17.34 2.22 18.63
N ALA A 170 16.45 2.59 19.55
CA ALA A 170 16.63 2.34 20.96
C ALA A 170 16.69 0.83 21.29
N ALA A 171 15.83 0.02 20.66
CA ALA A 171 15.82 -1.43 20.83
C ALA A 171 17.12 -2.08 20.32
N SER A 172 17.64 -1.64 19.17
CA SER A 172 18.91 -2.13 18.60
C SER A 172 20.12 -1.77 19.46
N ALA A 173 20.13 -0.60 20.10
CA ALA A 173 21.21 -0.17 21.00
C ALA A 173 21.25 -1.03 22.29
N CYS A 174 20.10 -1.47 22.80
CA CYS A 174 20.03 -2.33 24.00
C CYS A 174 20.54 -3.76 23.75
N THR A 175 20.46 -4.26 22.52
CA THR A 175 20.95 -5.62 22.19
C THR A 175 22.46 -5.69 21.96
N SER A 176 23.12 -4.55 21.70
CA SER A 176 24.56 -4.47 21.46
C SER A 176 25.41 -4.23 22.72
N GLY A 177 24.80 -4.04 23.89
CA GLY A 177 25.46 -3.54 25.10
C GLY A 177 25.19 -4.33 26.36
N CYS A 178 25.31 -5.66 26.37
CA CYS A 178 25.37 -6.40 27.64
C CYS A 178 26.28 -7.62 27.52
N SER A 179 27.61 -7.37 27.60
CA SER A 179 28.53 -8.40 28.05
C SER A 179 28.71 -8.19 29.56
N PRO A 180 28.29 -9.13 30.42
CA PRO A 180 28.62 -9.00 31.85
C PRO A 180 30.12 -9.26 32.03
N ALA A 181 30.82 -8.27 32.56
CA ALA A 181 32.18 -8.46 33.04
C ALA A 181 32.10 -9.43 34.24
N GLU A 182 32.74 -10.58 34.11
CA GLU A 182 32.93 -11.48 35.26
C GLU A 182 33.83 -10.83 36.31
N PRO A 183 33.49 -10.92 37.60
CA PRO A 183 34.38 -10.46 38.63
C PRO A 183 35.51 -11.48 38.81
N SER A 184 36.74 -11.05 38.51
CA SER A 184 37.94 -11.79 38.88
C SER A 184 38.04 -11.87 40.40
N HIS A 185 37.94 -13.08 40.96
CA HIS A 185 38.38 -13.36 42.33
C HIS A 185 39.89 -13.60 42.33
N THR A 186 40.59 -12.75 43.04
CA THR A 186 41.91 -13.01 43.62
C THR A 186 41.73 -13.27 45.08
#